data_a49b2e63029e682d3689c7fe2bf041ce
#
_entry.id   a49b2e63029e682d3689c7fe2bf041ce
#
_cell.length_a   1.000
_cell.length_b   1.000
_cell.length_c   1.000
_cell.angle_alpha   90.00
_cell.angle_beta   90.00
_cell.angle_gamma   90.00
#
_symmetry.space_group_name_H-M   'P 1'
#
loop_
_entity.id
_entity.type
_entity.pdbx_description
1 polymer ?
#
loop_
_entity_poly.entity_id
_entity_poly.type
_entity_poly.pdbx_seq_one_letter_code
_entity_poly.pdbx_strand_id
1 'polypeptide(L)'
;MPILKLTPKERAVKSGATMIRDDSAFQKLGATLDNINVGSAKVCLEIKQEHTNGHGFCHGGVIFTLADATFGFACNSYNMKAVAQNCTITYISPVKKKDILISEAKKIKKFGRSAIYDVTVKNQNKDLVAIFRGHSREVGQNLFDE
;
A
#
# COMPACT_ATOMS: atom_id res chain seq x y z
N MET A 1 14.52 33.96 -1.35
CA MET A 1 13.14 33.40 -1.37
C MET A 1 13.01 32.35 -0.30
N PRO A 2 12.04 32.44 0.61
CA PRO A 2 11.82 31.37 1.55
C PRO A 2 11.40 30.12 0.79
N ILE A 3 12.08 29.01 1.05
CA ILE A 3 11.64 27.69 0.54
C ILE A 3 10.32 27.39 1.25
N LEU A 4 9.22 27.32 0.50
CA LEU A 4 7.93 26.94 1.03
C LEU A 4 8.04 25.48 1.48
N LYS A 5 7.92 25.25 2.79
CA LYS A 5 7.89 23.89 3.34
C LYS A 5 6.60 23.20 2.91
N LEU A 6 6.72 21.94 2.49
CA LEU A 6 5.56 21.13 2.15
C LEU A 6 4.68 20.93 3.39
N THR A 7 3.38 20.98 3.20
CA THR A 7 2.42 20.52 4.22
C THR A 7 2.55 18.99 4.39
N PRO A 8 2.10 18.42 5.51
CA PRO A 8 2.09 16.95 5.68
C PRO A 8 1.38 16.22 4.52
N LYS A 9 0.25 16.75 4.05
CA LYS A 9 -0.49 16.17 2.92
C LYS A 9 0.31 16.25 1.60
N GLU A 10 0.90 17.39 1.30
CA GLU A 10 1.74 17.55 0.10
C GLU A 10 2.96 16.63 0.14
N ARG A 11 3.57 16.48 1.30
CA ARG A 11 4.68 15.55 1.51
C ARG A 11 4.26 14.10 1.26
N ALA A 12 3.10 13.70 1.78
CA ALA A 12 2.55 12.37 1.55
C ALA A 12 2.29 12.11 0.05
N VAL A 13 1.67 13.06 -0.64
CA VAL A 13 1.40 12.96 -2.10
C VAL A 13 2.69 12.83 -2.88
N LYS A 14 3.70 13.64 -2.59
CA LYS A 14 5.00 13.58 -3.27
C LYS A 14 5.75 12.29 -2.96
N SER A 15 5.64 11.79 -1.75
CA SER A 15 6.20 10.48 -1.37
C SER A 15 5.59 9.35 -2.21
N GLY A 16 4.28 9.31 -2.35
CA GLY A 16 3.58 8.33 -3.17
C GLY A 16 4.01 8.40 -4.64
N ALA A 17 4.05 9.58 -5.22
CA ALA A 17 4.48 9.78 -6.60
C ALA A 17 5.93 9.33 -6.83
N THR A 18 6.81 9.64 -5.89
CA THR A 18 8.22 9.23 -5.96
C THR A 18 8.37 7.71 -5.92
N MET A 19 7.61 7.04 -5.06
CA MET A 19 7.62 5.58 -4.97
C MET A 19 7.11 4.92 -6.24
N ILE A 20 5.99 5.39 -6.79
CA ILE A 20 5.38 4.80 -8.01
C ILE A 20 6.33 4.90 -9.19
N ARG A 21 7.03 6.01 -9.35
CA ARG A 21 7.93 6.25 -10.47
C ARG A 21 8.95 5.13 -10.65
N ASP A 22 9.47 4.59 -9.56
CA ASP A 22 10.55 3.60 -9.58
C ASP A 22 10.07 2.17 -9.23
N ASP A 23 8.77 1.97 -9.03
CA ASP A 23 8.18 0.68 -8.64
C ASP A 23 7.60 -0.06 -9.83
N SER A 24 8.45 -0.83 -10.52
CA SER A 24 8.04 -1.61 -11.69
C SER A 24 6.99 -2.68 -11.33
N ALA A 25 7.11 -3.31 -10.16
CA ALA A 25 6.16 -4.34 -9.74
C ALA A 25 4.76 -3.75 -9.53
N PHE A 26 4.67 -2.60 -8.88
CA PHE A 26 3.39 -1.91 -8.70
C PHE A 26 2.79 -1.47 -10.03
N GLN A 27 3.61 -0.91 -10.93
CA GLN A 27 3.16 -0.49 -12.26
C GLN A 27 2.61 -1.67 -13.08
N LYS A 28 3.31 -2.83 -13.06
CA LYS A 28 2.88 -4.04 -13.77
C LYS A 28 1.65 -4.70 -13.14
N LEU A 29 1.46 -4.53 -11.86
CA LEU A 29 0.26 -5.00 -11.17
C LEU A 29 -1.00 -4.33 -11.75
N GLY A 30 -0.88 -3.08 -12.19
CA GLY A 30 -1.98 -2.31 -12.76
C GLY A 30 -2.86 -1.65 -11.72
N ALA A 31 -2.40 -1.54 -10.47
CA ALA A 31 -3.12 -0.87 -9.39
C ALA A 31 -2.98 0.64 -9.48
N THR A 32 -3.90 1.35 -8.84
CA THR A 32 -3.93 2.80 -8.78
C THR A 32 -3.90 3.28 -7.34
N LEU A 33 -2.98 4.19 -7.01
CA LEU A 33 -2.97 4.89 -5.72
C LEU A 33 -4.06 5.96 -5.75
N ASP A 34 -5.18 5.70 -5.07
CA ASP A 34 -6.34 6.60 -5.07
C ASP A 34 -6.20 7.74 -4.08
N ASN A 35 -5.61 7.47 -2.92
CA ASN A 35 -5.43 8.47 -1.88
C ASN A 35 -4.24 8.10 -1.00
N ILE A 36 -3.53 9.11 -0.54
CA ILE A 36 -2.44 8.99 0.43
C ILE A 36 -2.48 10.18 1.37
N ASN A 37 -2.42 9.90 2.66
CA ASN A 37 -2.28 10.88 3.72
C ASN A 37 -1.16 10.44 4.65
N VAL A 38 -0.88 11.24 5.65
CA VAL A 38 0.10 10.91 6.67
C VAL A 38 -0.32 9.63 7.41
N GLY A 39 0.43 8.57 7.24
CA GLY A 39 0.20 7.28 7.88
C GLY A 39 -0.99 6.47 7.33
N SER A 40 -1.50 6.82 6.15
CA SER A 40 -2.59 6.08 5.52
C SER A 40 -2.51 6.11 3.99
N ALA A 41 -3.08 5.12 3.35
CA ALA A 41 -3.14 5.05 1.88
C ALA A 41 -4.34 4.20 1.44
N LYS A 42 -4.80 4.46 0.23
CA LYS A 42 -5.86 3.70 -0.43
C LYS A 42 -5.44 3.38 -1.86
N VAL A 43 -5.48 2.11 -2.21
CA VAL A 43 -5.07 1.59 -3.52
C VAL A 43 -6.19 0.71 -4.07
N CYS A 44 -6.48 0.83 -5.35
CA CYS A 44 -7.49 0.03 -6.04
C CYS A 44 -6.87 -0.82 -7.14
N LEU A 45 -7.43 -2.01 -7.35
CA LEU A 45 -7.02 -2.95 -8.40
C LEU A 45 -8.22 -3.69 -8.97
N GLU A 46 -8.44 -3.55 -10.27
CA GLU A 46 -9.35 -4.42 -11.00
C GLU A 46 -8.65 -5.74 -11.32
N ILE A 47 -9.28 -6.86 -10.98
CA ILE A 47 -8.71 -8.20 -11.19
C ILE A 47 -8.90 -8.64 -12.63
N LYS A 48 -7.78 -8.85 -13.32
CA LYS A 48 -7.70 -9.29 -14.71
C LYS A 48 -7.23 -10.73 -14.81
N GLN A 49 -7.27 -11.29 -16.00
CA GLN A 49 -6.87 -12.67 -16.29
C GLN A 49 -5.45 -12.97 -15.76
N GLU A 50 -4.50 -12.07 -15.96
CA GLU A 50 -3.11 -12.22 -15.49
C GLU A 50 -2.95 -12.27 -13.97
N HIS A 51 -3.98 -11.90 -13.22
CA HIS A 51 -3.98 -11.97 -11.74
C HIS A 51 -4.52 -13.29 -11.21
N THR A 52 -5.05 -14.15 -12.07
CA THR A 52 -5.71 -15.38 -11.64
C THR A 52 -4.75 -16.57 -11.57
N ASN A 53 -5.07 -17.50 -10.66
CA ASN A 53 -4.37 -18.77 -10.53
C ASN A 53 -5.02 -19.85 -11.41
N GLY A 54 -4.50 -21.09 -11.33
CA GLY A 54 -5.04 -22.24 -12.09
C GLY A 54 -6.45 -22.68 -11.69
N HIS A 55 -6.97 -22.17 -10.58
CA HIS A 55 -8.34 -22.47 -10.12
C HIS A 55 -9.35 -21.41 -10.59
N GLY A 56 -8.92 -20.37 -11.31
CA GLY A 56 -9.80 -19.31 -11.79
C GLY A 56 -10.08 -18.19 -10.78
N PHE A 57 -9.36 -18.16 -9.67
CA PHE A 57 -9.46 -17.10 -8.67
C PHE A 57 -8.23 -16.21 -8.70
N CYS A 58 -8.36 -15.00 -8.16
CA CYS A 58 -7.21 -14.13 -7.96
C CYS A 58 -6.16 -14.83 -7.11
N HIS A 59 -4.92 -14.81 -7.56
CA HIS A 59 -3.81 -15.41 -6.84
C HIS A 59 -3.60 -14.69 -5.49
N GLY A 60 -3.42 -15.47 -4.42
CA GLY A 60 -3.13 -14.90 -3.09
C GLY A 60 -1.90 -13.99 -3.08
N GLY A 61 -0.90 -14.31 -3.89
CA GLY A 61 0.29 -13.47 -4.06
C GLY A 61 -0.02 -12.09 -4.65
N VAL A 62 -1.05 -11.97 -5.50
CA VAL A 62 -1.51 -10.68 -6.04
C VAL A 62 -2.16 -9.86 -4.94
N ILE A 63 -3.02 -10.47 -4.13
CA ILE A 63 -3.67 -9.80 -2.98
C ILE A 63 -2.60 -9.35 -1.98
N PHE A 64 -1.59 -10.19 -1.73
CA PHE A 64 -0.47 -9.84 -0.85
C PHE A 64 0.30 -8.63 -1.40
N THR A 65 0.65 -8.62 -2.69
CA THR A 65 1.37 -7.51 -3.31
C THR A 65 0.57 -6.21 -3.22
N LEU A 66 -0.74 -6.28 -3.45
CA LEU A 66 -1.63 -5.12 -3.32
C LEU A 66 -1.62 -4.57 -1.89
N ALA A 67 -1.80 -5.43 -0.90
CA ALA A 67 -1.80 -5.04 0.51
C ALA A 67 -0.43 -4.50 0.96
N ASP A 68 0.65 -5.16 0.54
CA ASP A 68 2.02 -4.75 0.84
C ASP A 68 2.35 -3.38 0.23
N ALA A 69 1.95 -3.15 -1.02
CA ALA A 69 2.13 -1.84 -1.67
C ALA A 69 1.37 -0.74 -0.93
N THR A 70 0.13 -1.01 -0.52
CA THR A 70 -0.69 -0.05 0.24
C THR A 70 -0.04 0.28 1.58
N PHE A 71 0.44 -0.73 2.29
CA PHE A 71 1.25 -0.58 3.49
C PHE A 71 2.51 0.26 3.23
N GLY A 72 3.21 -0.02 2.14
CA GLY A 72 4.42 0.70 1.73
C GLY A 72 4.16 2.19 1.53
N PHE A 73 3.08 2.58 0.86
CA PHE A 73 2.70 3.98 0.69
C PHE A 73 2.42 4.64 2.03
N ALA A 74 1.68 3.99 2.91
CA ALA A 74 1.33 4.53 4.22
C ALA A 74 2.58 4.76 5.09
N CYS A 75 3.49 3.80 5.18
CA CYS A 75 4.68 3.92 6.02
C CYS A 75 5.74 4.87 5.45
N ASN A 76 5.72 5.14 4.14
CA ASN A 76 6.63 6.09 3.48
C ASN A 76 6.03 7.49 3.30
N SER A 77 4.81 7.72 3.76
CA SER A 77 4.09 8.99 3.55
C SER A 77 4.72 10.20 4.27
N TYR A 78 5.69 9.96 5.11
CA TYR A 78 6.41 10.98 5.88
C TYR A 78 7.66 11.52 5.19
N ASN A 79 7.96 11.09 3.96
CA ASN A 79 9.25 11.31 3.30
C ASN A 79 10.41 10.70 4.10
N MET A 80 10.15 9.67 4.85
CA MET A 80 11.16 8.89 5.56
C MET A 80 11.11 7.48 5.00
N LYS A 81 12.18 7.05 4.36
CA LYS A 81 12.24 5.72 3.75
C LYS A 81 12.08 4.64 4.81
N ALA A 82 11.08 3.81 4.63
CA ALA A 82 10.76 2.69 5.51
C ALA A 82 10.60 1.43 4.67
N VAL A 83 11.03 0.32 5.21
CA VAL A 83 10.95 -1.00 4.59
C VAL A 83 10.14 -1.94 5.46
N ALA A 84 9.58 -2.99 4.84
CA ALA A 84 8.88 -4.04 5.56
C ALA A 84 9.87 -4.88 6.38
N GLN A 85 9.56 -5.08 7.64
CA GLN A 85 10.31 -5.94 8.55
C GLN A 85 9.62 -7.27 8.77
N ASN A 86 8.30 -7.25 8.85
CA ASN A 86 7.45 -8.42 9.01
C ASN A 86 6.06 -8.11 8.42
N CYS A 87 5.51 -9.07 7.69
CA CYS A 87 4.17 -8.96 7.14
C CYS A 87 3.42 -10.26 7.35
N THR A 88 2.14 -10.16 7.74
CA THR A 88 1.23 -11.28 7.84
C THR A 88 -0.07 -10.97 7.12
N ILE A 89 -0.68 -11.98 6.52
CA ILE A 89 -1.97 -11.85 5.83
C ILE A 89 -2.86 -13.03 6.17
N THR A 90 -4.15 -12.76 6.28
CA THR A 90 -5.20 -13.78 6.35
C THR A 90 -6.18 -13.53 5.21
N TYR A 91 -6.36 -14.52 4.37
CA TYR A 91 -7.33 -14.49 3.26
C TYR A 91 -8.69 -14.96 3.79
N ILE A 92 -9.74 -14.18 3.53
CA ILE A 92 -11.08 -14.41 4.10
C ILE A 92 -12.07 -14.83 3.02
N SER A 93 -12.07 -14.16 1.87
CA SER A 93 -13.01 -14.41 0.78
C SER A 93 -12.29 -14.60 -0.55
N PRO A 94 -12.77 -15.50 -1.42
CA PRO A 94 -12.20 -15.66 -2.75
C PRO A 94 -12.50 -14.44 -3.62
N VAL A 95 -11.58 -14.15 -4.55
CA VAL A 95 -11.68 -13.03 -5.49
C VAL A 95 -11.69 -13.57 -6.90
N LYS A 96 -12.59 -13.05 -7.72
CA LYS A 96 -12.79 -13.47 -9.11
C LYS A 96 -12.28 -12.41 -10.08
N LYS A 97 -12.03 -12.82 -11.31
CA LYS A 97 -11.81 -11.90 -12.43
C LYS A 97 -12.94 -10.87 -12.49
N LYS A 98 -12.60 -9.62 -12.76
CA LYS A 98 -13.47 -8.44 -12.80
C LYS A 98 -13.85 -7.86 -11.43
N ASP A 99 -13.55 -8.53 -10.33
CA ASP A 99 -13.69 -7.89 -9.03
C ASP A 99 -12.77 -6.66 -8.94
N ILE A 100 -13.22 -5.66 -8.20
CA ILE A 100 -12.44 -4.46 -7.92
C ILE A 100 -12.06 -4.51 -6.45
N LEU A 101 -10.77 -4.61 -6.17
CA LEU A 101 -10.24 -4.63 -4.82
C LEU A 101 -9.89 -3.22 -4.36
N ILE A 102 -10.26 -2.91 -3.14
CA ILE A 102 -9.96 -1.65 -2.47
C ILE A 102 -9.15 -2.01 -1.23
N SER A 103 -7.90 -1.56 -1.23
CA SER A 103 -6.93 -1.82 -0.16
C SER A 103 -6.67 -0.53 0.60
N GLU A 104 -6.87 -0.55 1.91
CA GLU A 104 -6.71 0.61 2.77
C GLU A 104 -5.77 0.31 3.94
N ALA A 105 -4.72 1.12 4.09
CA ALA A 105 -3.74 1.01 5.15
C ALA A 105 -3.89 2.15 6.16
N LYS A 106 -3.76 1.81 7.44
CA LYS A 106 -3.78 2.79 8.54
C LYS A 106 -2.71 2.45 9.57
N LYS A 107 -2.01 3.48 10.03
CA LYS A 107 -1.06 3.34 11.12
C LYS A 107 -1.79 2.96 12.41
N ILE A 108 -1.31 1.92 13.08
CA ILE A 108 -1.77 1.51 14.40
C ILE A 108 -0.92 2.17 15.48
N LYS A 109 0.41 2.01 15.38
CA LYS A 109 1.35 2.54 16.36
C LYS A 109 2.73 2.73 15.75
N LYS A 110 3.34 3.87 16.02
CA LYS A 110 4.76 4.10 15.79
C LYS A 110 5.51 4.00 17.12
N PHE A 111 6.65 3.30 17.10
CA PHE A 111 7.52 3.15 18.27
C PHE A 111 8.98 3.14 17.83
N GLY A 112 9.71 4.19 18.16
CA GLY A 112 11.08 4.40 17.68
C GLY A 112 11.14 4.53 16.15
N ARG A 113 11.95 3.69 15.51
CA ARG A 113 12.05 3.61 14.04
C ARG A 113 11.10 2.59 13.42
N SER A 114 10.31 1.93 14.23
CA SER A 114 9.37 0.89 13.79
C SER A 114 7.95 1.40 13.88
N ALA A 115 7.07 0.82 13.08
CA ALA A 115 5.63 1.10 13.16
C ALA A 115 4.83 -0.12 12.71
N ILE A 116 3.60 -0.19 13.18
CA ILE A 116 2.63 -1.22 12.81
C ILE A 116 1.51 -0.55 12.01
N TYR A 117 1.16 -1.17 10.89
CA TYR A 117 0.06 -0.76 10.02
C TYR A 117 -0.87 -1.93 9.79
N ASP A 118 -2.17 -1.67 9.83
CA ASP A 118 -3.18 -2.63 9.40
C ASP A 118 -3.72 -2.24 8.03
N VAL A 119 -3.90 -3.26 7.18
CA VAL A 119 -4.48 -3.12 5.85
C VAL A 119 -5.70 -4.01 5.75
N THR A 120 -6.82 -3.44 5.31
CA THR A 120 -8.00 -4.20 4.93
C THR A 120 -8.14 -4.18 3.41
N VAL A 121 -8.42 -5.33 2.82
CA VAL A 121 -8.75 -5.45 1.40
C VAL A 121 -10.20 -5.89 1.28
N LYS A 122 -11.00 -5.11 0.55
CA LYS A 122 -12.42 -5.36 0.31
C LYS A 122 -12.68 -5.40 -1.19
N ASN A 123 -13.77 -6.08 -1.61
CA ASN A 123 -14.22 -6.04 -2.99
C ASN A 123 -15.21 -4.87 -3.22
N GLN A 124 -15.76 -4.76 -4.43
CA GLN A 124 -16.72 -3.72 -4.81
C GLN A 124 -18.02 -3.75 -4.00
N ASN A 125 -18.36 -4.88 -3.41
CA ASN A 125 -19.54 -5.05 -2.55
C ASN A 125 -19.23 -4.78 -1.08
N LYS A 126 -18.02 -4.31 -0.76
CA LYS A 126 -17.53 -4.09 0.60
C LYS A 126 -17.36 -5.37 1.43
N ASP A 127 -17.34 -6.53 0.78
CA ASP A 127 -16.99 -7.78 1.45
C ASP A 127 -15.52 -7.80 1.80
N LEU A 128 -15.19 -8.25 3.00
CA LEU A 128 -13.81 -8.35 3.45
C LEU A 128 -13.11 -9.52 2.73
N VAL A 129 -12.06 -9.20 2.00
CA VAL A 129 -11.27 -10.15 1.21
C VAL A 129 -10.06 -10.65 1.98
N ALA A 130 -9.35 -9.75 2.64
CA ALA A 130 -8.15 -10.08 3.39
C ALA A 130 -7.86 -9.04 4.46
N ILE A 131 -7.16 -9.49 5.49
CA ILE A 131 -6.59 -8.64 6.55
C ILE A 131 -5.09 -8.85 6.51
N PHE A 132 -4.34 -7.75 6.50
CA PHE A 132 -2.89 -7.73 6.44
C PHE A 132 -2.35 -6.84 7.56
N ARG A 133 -1.26 -7.26 8.18
CA ARG A 133 -0.52 -6.43 9.13
C ARG A 133 0.94 -6.35 8.72
N GLY A 134 1.45 -5.13 8.59
CA GLY A 134 2.85 -4.86 8.28
C GLY A 134 3.57 -4.17 9.43
N HIS A 135 4.80 -4.62 9.70
CA HIS A 135 5.74 -3.91 10.56
C HIS A 135 6.78 -3.23 9.67
N SER A 136 6.89 -1.92 9.78
CA SER A 136 7.87 -1.14 9.04
C SER A 136 9.06 -0.76 9.91
N ARG A 137 10.18 -0.48 9.25
CA ARG A 137 11.37 0.09 9.89
C ARG A 137 11.94 1.19 9.03
N GLU A 138 12.14 2.35 9.62
CA GLU A 138 12.81 3.49 8.98
C GLU A 138 14.31 3.20 8.84
N VAL A 139 14.89 3.62 7.71
CA VAL A 139 16.30 3.34 7.38
C VAL A 139 17.19 4.59 7.36
N GLY A 140 16.67 5.73 7.86
CA GLY A 140 17.45 6.95 8.02
C GLY A 140 17.72 7.71 6.73
N GLN A 141 16.90 7.51 5.69
CA GLN A 141 17.00 8.20 4.40
C GLN A 141 15.64 8.78 4.01
N ASN A 142 15.65 9.89 3.28
CA ASN A 142 14.45 10.43 2.68
C ASN A 142 14.22 9.85 1.29
N LEU A 143 12.97 9.92 0.80
CA LEU A 143 12.62 9.53 -0.57
C LEU A 143 13.01 10.63 -1.56
N PHE A 144 12.93 11.87 -1.13
CA PHE A 144 13.28 13.05 -1.92
C PHE A 144 13.83 14.16 -1.01
N ASP A 145 14.58 15.07 -1.60
CA ASP A 145 15.13 16.22 -0.88
C ASP A 145 14.04 17.23 -0.54
N GLU A 146 14.15 17.77 0.69
CA GLU A 146 13.14 18.69 1.23
C GLU A 146 13.82 19.72 2.14
#